data_6ff4af9269e11f0207db0045e340ed56
#
_entry.id   6ff4af9269e11f0207db0045e340ed56
#
_cell.length_a   1.000
_cell.length_b   1.000
_cell.length_c   1.000
_cell.angle_alpha   90.00
_cell.angle_beta   90.00
_cell.angle_gamma   90.00
#
_symmetry.space_group_name_H-M   'P 1'
#
loop_
_entity.id
_entity.type
_entity.pdbx_description
1 polymer ?
#
loop_
_entity_poly.entity_id
_entity_poly.type
_entity_poly.pdbx_seq_one_letter_code
_entity_poly.pdbx_strand_id
1 'polypeptide(L)'
;VRDEVVPVLSGMVGNIARELGLDTVRPWDYNRNNLLDPQGRESLKPFQGGAALEELALKAYEGLDSDLAARFTQMREGGLLDLESRPGKMTHAYCSYFPTSNEPFVLMNVVGTAEDVRVLFHEVGHAFHGFYSGAAQPLVWNRWSPIEFVEIPSMAMEFLTLDHLDHAFTPDELSRYRQKQLEGVIAFLPWAAQMDAFQHWLYAQAPEN
;
A
#
# COMPACT_ATOMS: atom_id res chain seq x y z
N VAL A 1 -18.92 2.49 8.30
CA VAL A 1 -17.75 2.14 9.14
C VAL A 1 -18.18 1.77 10.54
N ARG A 2 -18.87 2.69 11.26
CA ARG A 2 -19.22 2.49 12.68
C ARG A 2 -20.00 1.19 12.94
N ASP A 3 -21.01 0.92 12.15
CA ASP A 3 -21.95 -0.17 12.40
C ASP A 3 -21.52 -1.52 11.80
N GLU A 4 -20.62 -1.49 10.80
CA GLU A 4 -20.18 -2.68 10.07
C GLU A 4 -18.72 -3.05 10.36
N VAL A 5 -17.80 -2.09 10.31
CA VAL A 5 -16.35 -2.36 10.39
C VAL A 5 -15.85 -2.36 11.85
N VAL A 6 -16.30 -1.41 12.67
CA VAL A 6 -15.88 -1.31 14.08
C VAL A 6 -16.19 -2.58 14.89
N PRO A 7 -17.35 -3.25 14.74
CA PRO A 7 -17.60 -4.51 15.43
C PRO A 7 -16.63 -5.62 15.03
N VAL A 8 -16.26 -5.71 13.73
CA VAL A 8 -15.27 -6.67 13.24
C VAL A 8 -13.91 -6.42 13.86
N LEU A 9 -13.43 -5.17 13.81
CA LEU A 9 -12.17 -4.78 14.42
C LEU A 9 -12.16 -5.07 15.93
N SER A 10 -13.25 -4.77 16.63
CA SER A 10 -13.38 -5.05 18.08
C SER A 10 -13.30 -6.55 18.37
N GLY A 11 -13.89 -7.38 17.51
CA GLY A 11 -13.78 -8.84 17.61
C GLY A 11 -12.34 -9.33 17.41
N MET A 12 -11.62 -8.76 16.43
CA MET A 12 -10.21 -9.08 16.17
C MET A 12 -9.32 -8.69 17.36
N VAL A 13 -9.52 -7.48 17.92
CA VAL A 13 -8.80 -7.02 19.13
C VAL A 13 -9.13 -7.90 20.33
N GLY A 14 -10.39 -8.35 20.49
CA GLY A 14 -10.77 -9.32 21.52
C GLY A 14 -10.09 -10.68 21.37
N ASN A 15 -9.80 -11.13 20.14
CA ASN A 15 -9.00 -12.32 19.88
C ASN A 15 -7.56 -12.15 20.36
N ILE A 16 -6.95 -10.99 20.07
CA ILE A 16 -5.60 -10.64 20.55
C ILE A 16 -5.54 -10.76 22.07
N ALA A 17 -6.50 -10.17 22.79
CA ALA A 17 -6.55 -10.25 24.25
C ALA A 17 -6.55 -11.71 24.73
N ARG A 18 -7.41 -12.56 24.15
CA ARG A 18 -7.51 -13.98 24.52
C ARG A 18 -6.23 -14.77 24.21
N GLU A 19 -5.64 -14.58 23.05
CA GLU A 19 -4.44 -15.32 22.63
C GLU A 19 -3.19 -14.91 23.41
N LEU A 20 -3.10 -13.64 23.82
CA LEU A 20 -1.99 -13.12 24.63
C LEU A 20 -2.25 -13.21 26.12
N GLY A 21 -3.43 -13.72 26.56
CA GLY A 21 -3.79 -13.84 27.96
C GLY A 21 -3.91 -12.48 28.67
N LEU A 22 -4.37 -11.44 27.97
CA LEU A 22 -4.50 -10.09 28.48
C LEU A 22 -5.94 -9.80 28.93
N ASP A 23 -6.12 -9.13 30.06
CA ASP A 23 -7.42 -8.61 30.48
C ASP A 23 -7.88 -7.44 29.58
N THR A 24 -6.94 -6.65 29.09
CA THR A 24 -7.18 -5.49 28.23
C THR A 24 -6.01 -5.31 27.27
N VAL A 25 -6.32 -5.13 25.99
CA VAL A 25 -5.33 -4.74 24.96
C VAL A 25 -5.01 -3.27 25.11
N ARG A 26 -3.74 -2.96 25.29
CA ARG A 26 -3.22 -1.59 25.42
C ARG A 26 -2.58 -1.17 24.10
N PRO A 27 -2.30 0.14 23.88
CA PRO A 27 -1.72 0.61 22.61
C PRO A 27 -0.43 -0.09 22.20
N TRP A 28 0.39 -0.53 23.13
CA TRP A 28 1.63 -1.26 22.87
C TRP A 28 1.47 -2.78 22.64
N ASP A 29 0.33 -3.34 23.02
CA ASP A 29 -0.04 -4.73 22.74
C ASP A 29 -0.67 -4.86 21.34
N TYR A 30 -1.06 -3.71 20.74
CA TYR A 30 -1.77 -3.64 19.48
C TYR A 30 -0.80 -3.42 18.32
N ASN A 31 -0.60 -4.46 17.54
CA ASN A 31 0.11 -4.35 16.27
C ASN A 31 -0.90 -4.41 15.11
N ARG A 32 -1.15 -3.26 14.47
CA ARG A 32 -2.08 -3.15 13.33
C ARG A 32 -1.76 -4.12 12.19
N ASN A 33 -0.53 -4.58 12.11
CA ASN A 33 -0.08 -5.46 11.05
C ASN A 33 -0.23 -6.96 11.38
N ASN A 34 -0.76 -7.31 12.56
CA ASN A 34 -0.86 -8.70 13.01
C ASN A 34 -2.14 -8.96 13.83
N LEU A 35 -3.29 -8.47 13.34
CA LEU A 35 -4.56 -8.60 14.06
C LEU A 35 -5.07 -10.03 14.15
N LEU A 36 -4.79 -10.85 13.13
CA LEU A 36 -5.20 -12.26 13.07
C LEU A 36 -4.05 -13.23 13.38
N ASP A 37 -2.86 -12.71 13.67
CA ASP A 37 -1.68 -13.49 14.08
C ASP A 37 -0.89 -12.72 15.15
N PRO A 38 -1.47 -12.50 16.36
CA PRO A 38 -0.88 -11.64 17.39
C PRO A 38 0.41 -12.19 17.97
N GLN A 39 0.63 -13.51 17.92
CA GLN A 39 1.89 -14.13 18.37
C GLN A 39 3.01 -14.01 17.33
N GLY A 40 2.65 -13.62 16.11
CA GLY A 40 3.57 -13.26 15.05
C GLY A 40 4.35 -14.44 14.46
N ARG A 41 3.98 -14.90 13.28
CA ARG A 41 4.87 -15.71 12.44
C ARG A 41 5.90 -14.80 11.79
N GLU A 42 7.02 -15.36 11.34
CA GLU A 42 8.03 -14.59 10.60
C GLU A 42 7.40 -13.90 9.39
N SER A 43 7.90 -12.69 9.10
CA SER A 43 7.51 -11.94 7.90
C SER A 43 7.82 -12.76 6.65
N LEU A 44 6.90 -12.79 5.70
CA LEU A 44 7.11 -13.41 4.40
C LEU A 44 8.23 -12.67 3.66
N LYS A 45 9.16 -13.44 3.08
CA LYS A 45 10.33 -12.94 2.34
C LYS A 45 10.35 -13.52 0.92
N PRO A 46 9.44 -13.06 0.03
CA PRO A 46 9.25 -13.69 -1.28
C PRO A 46 10.35 -13.39 -2.30
N PHE A 47 11.25 -12.44 -2.02
CA PHE A 47 12.30 -12.02 -2.96
C PHE A 47 13.55 -11.52 -2.21
N GLN A 48 14.64 -11.27 -2.96
CA GLN A 48 15.87 -10.67 -2.44
C GLN A 48 16.42 -9.63 -3.41
N GLY A 49 16.54 -8.37 -2.96
CA GLY A 49 17.03 -7.23 -3.74
C GLY A 49 15.99 -6.63 -4.69
N GLY A 50 16.24 -5.40 -5.15
CA GLY A 50 15.31 -4.64 -5.97
C GLY A 50 15.01 -5.29 -7.31
N ALA A 51 16.02 -5.84 -7.99
CA ALA A 51 15.83 -6.49 -9.28
C ALA A 51 14.88 -7.70 -9.22
N ALA A 52 14.92 -8.50 -8.13
CA ALA A 52 13.99 -9.60 -7.95
C ALA A 52 12.55 -9.12 -7.66
N LEU A 53 12.40 -8.01 -6.97
CA LEU A 53 11.09 -7.37 -6.76
C LEU A 53 10.51 -6.83 -8.07
N GLU A 54 11.35 -6.21 -8.91
CA GLU A 54 10.93 -5.75 -10.25
C GLU A 54 10.45 -6.91 -11.12
N GLU A 55 11.17 -8.03 -11.12
CA GLU A 55 10.77 -9.22 -11.87
C GLU A 55 9.46 -9.83 -11.36
N LEU A 56 9.29 -9.88 -10.04
CA LEU A 56 8.06 -10.33 -9.41
C LEU A 56 6.89 -9.45 -9.84
N ALA A 57 7.05 -8.12 -9.77
CA ALA A 57 6.00 -7.17 -10.13
C ALA A 57 5.66 -7.22 -11.62
N LEU A 58 6.66 -7.35 -12.50
CA LEU A 58 6.42 -7.47 -13.93
C LEU A 58 5.55 -8.68 -14.26
N LYS A 59 5.84 -9.84 -13.68
CA LYS A 59 5.03 -11.06 -13.88
C LYS A 59 3.59 -10.88 -13.41
N ALA A 60 3.39 -10.20 -12.28
CA ALA A 60 2.05 -9.90 -11.80
C ALA A 60 1.28 -8.98 -12.77
N TYR A 61 1.94 -7.94 -13.32
CA TYR A 61 1.34 -7.07 -14.31
C TYR A 61 1.08 -7.76 -15.65
N GLU A 62 1.97 -8.65 -16.10
CA GLU A 62 1.76 -9.47 -17.32
C GLU A 62 0.50 -10.35 -17.20
N GLY A 63 0.24 -10.88 -16.01
CA GLY A 63 -0.98 -11.63 -15.72
C GLY A 63 -2.24 -10.75 -15.62
N LEU A 64 -2.10 -9.49 -15.21
CA LEU A 64 -3.21 -8.58 -14.97
C LEU A 64 -3.62 -7.84 -16.25
N ASP A 65 -2.68 -7.14 -16.91
CA ASP A 65 -2.95 -6.32 -18.08
C ASP A 65 -1.66 -6.00 -18.86
N SER A 66 -1.69 -6.19 -20.17
CA SER A 66 -0.51 -6.02 -21.03
C SER A 66 -0.04 -4.57 -21.16
N ASP A 67 -0.92 -3.55 -21.05
CA ASP A 67 -0.52 -2.14 -21.09
C ASP A 67 0.15 -1.75 -19.77
N LEU A 68 -0.35 -2.23 -18.63
CA LEU A 68 0.30 -2.04 -17.33
C LEU A 68 1.70 -2.68 -17.31
N ALA A 69 1.84 -3.90 -17.84
CA ALA A 69 3.14 -4.57 -17.97
C ALA A 69 4.11 -3.77 -18.86
N ALA A 70 3.63 -3.24 -19.99
CA ALA A 70 4.43 -2.41 -20.89
C ALA A 70 4.87 -1.09 -20.22
N ARG A 71 4.00 -0.44 -19.46
CA ARG A 71 4.33 0.76 -18.67
C ARG A 71 5.36 0.47 -17.59
N PHE A 72 5.20 -0.62 -16.88
CA PHE A 72 6.18 -1.03 -15.86
C PHE A 72 7.54 -1.37 -16.49
N THR A 73 7.56 -2.05 -17.64
CA THR A 73 8.78 -2.28 -18.42
C THR A 73 9.46 -0.97 -18.83
N GLN A 74 8.68 0.01 -19.30
CA GLN A 74 9.19 1.35 -19.59
C GLN A 74 9.87 1.99 -18.37
N MET A 75 9.29 1.85 -17.17
CA MET A 75 9.90 2.36 -15.93
C MET A 75 11.23 1.67 -15.61
N ARG A 76 11.29 0.34 -15.74
CA ARG A 76 12.51 -0.44 -15.52
C ARG A 76 13.63 -0.03 -16.48
N GLU A 77 13.36 -0.01 -17.76
CA GLU A 77 14.33 0.34 -18.81
C GLU A 77 14.77 1.81 -18.74
N GLY A 78 13.86 2.69 -18.34
CA GLY A 78 14.12 4.12 -18.15
C GLY A 78 14.88 4.47 -16.87
N GLY A 79 15.16 3.49 -15.97
CA GLY A 79 15.80 3.76 -14.68
C GLY A 79 14.93 4.61 -13.75
N LEU A 80 13.61 4.48 -13.84
CA LEU A 80 12.63 5.25 -13.08
C LEU A 80 12.26 4.56 -11.74
N LEU A 81 12.96 3.51 -11.36
CA LEU A 81 12.78 2.75 -10.12
C LEU A 81 14.10 2.80 -9.31
N ASP A 82 14.07 3.45 -8.16
CA ASP A 82 15.16 3.44 -7.19
C ASP A 82 14.73 2.63 -5.95
N LEU A 83 14.96 1.33 -5.97
CA LEU A 83 14.42 0.40 -4.97
C LEU A 83 15.43 0.01 -3.89
N GLU A 84 16.75 0.02 -4.19
CA GLU A 84 17.77 -0.48 -3.28
C GLU A 84 17.99 0.44 -2.08
N SER A 85 18.07 -0.16 -0.89
CA SER A 85 18.45 0.54 0.35
C SER A 85 19.92 0.93 0.33
N ARG A 86 20.23 2.15 0.77
CA ARG A 86 21.62 2.61 0.94
C ARG A 86 21.72 3.74 1.96
N PRO A 87 22.88 3.95 2.61
CA PRO A 87 23.08 5.06 3.53
C PRO A 87 22.79 6.43 2.87
N GLY A 88 22.10 7.30 3.59
CA GLY A 88 21.76 8.64 3.13
C GLY A 88 20.54 8.74 2.22
N LYS A 89 19.92 7.61 1.85
CA LYS A 89 18.65 7.60 1.11
C LYS A 89 17.48 7.94 2.03
N MET A 90 16.48 8.66 1.52
CA MET A 90 15.25 8.96 2.23
C MET A 90 14.53 7.66 2.64
N THR A 91 13.99 7.62 3.86
CA THR A 91 13.42 6.39 4.45
C THR A 91 12.01 6.05 3.99
N HIS A 92 11.27 7.01 3.41
CA HIS A 92 9.90 6.80 2.95
C HIS A 92 9.89 6.33 1.49
N ALA A 93 8.90 5.48 1.15
CA ALA A 93 8.55 5.22 -0.23
C ALA A 93 7.67 6.35 -0.77
N TYR A 94 7.80 6.66 -2.04
CA TYR A 94 6.91 7.59 -2.75
C TYR A 94 7.04 7.44 -4.27
N CYS A 95 5.99 7.86 -4.97
CA CYS A 95 6.01 8.10 -6.40
C CYS A 95 6.00 9.61 -6.67
N SER A 96 6.93 10.09 -7.47
CA SER A 96 6.91 11.45 -8.03
C SER A 96 6.59 11.40 -9.51
N TYR A 97 5.81 12.35 -10.00
CA TYR A 97 5.49 12.47 -11.40
C TYR A 97 6.07 13.76 -11.98
N PHE A 98 6.82 13.65 -13.07
CA PHE A 98 7.42 14.77 -13.80
C PHE A 98 6.54 15.14 -15.00
N PRO A 99 5.69 16.17 -14.88
CA PRO A 99 4.65 16.44 -15.89
C PRO A 99 5.20 16.91 -17.22
N THR A 100 6.43 17.43 -17.27
CA THR A 100 7.05 17.90 -18.53
C THR A 100 7.52 16.74 -19.39
N SER A 101 8.15 15.72 -18.80
CA SER A 101 8.60 14.50 -19.49
C SER A 101 7.53 13.43 -19.56
N ASN A 102 6.44 13.56 -18.78
CA ASN A 102 5.41 12.54 -18.58
C ASN A 102 5.97 11.24 -18.00
N GLU A 103 6.89 11.35 -17.05
CA GLU A 103 7.58 10.23 -16.41
C GLU A 103 7.30 10.20 -14.92
N PRO A 104 6.82 9.08 -14.38
CA PRO A 104 6.82 8.84 -12.95
C PRO A 104 8.19 8.31 -12.49
N PHE A 105 8.51 8.51 -11.23
CA PHE A 105 9.69 7.96 -10.58
C PHE A 105 9.31 7.41 -9.21
N VAL A 106 9.68 6.17 -8.94
CA VAL A 106 9.42 5.50 -7.66
C VAL A 106 10.69 5.35 -6.86
N LEU A 107 10.66 5.79 -5.60
CA LEU A 107 11.72 5.60 -4.63
C LEU A 107 11.21 4.72 -3.49
N MET A 108 11.98 3.69 -3.13
CA MET A 108 11.72 2.79 -2.01
C MET A 108 13.02 2.38 -1.32
N ASN A 109 12.90 1.68 -0.18
CA ASN A 109 14.01 1.01 0.50
C ASN A 109 13.61 -0.44 0.76
N VAL A 110 13.89 -1.34 -0.16
CA VAL A 110 13.49 -2.74 -0.06
C VAL A 110 14.38 -3.51 0.92
N VAL A 111 13.74 -4.41 1.67
CA VAL A 111 14.38 -5.30 2.64
C VAL A 111 14.02 -6.77 2.40
N GLY A 112 13.25 -7.07 1.34
CA GLY A 112 12.90 -8.42 0.89
C GLY A 112 11.60 -8.95 1.49
N THR A 113 10.76 -8.12 2.10
CA THR A 113 9.52 -8.53 2.76
C THR A 113 8.31 -8.46 1.83
N ALA A 114 7.25 -9.18 2.18
CA ALA A 114 5.96 -9.07 1.50
C ALA A 114 5.34 -7.66 1.59
N GLU A 115 5.73 -6.87 2.58
CA GLU A 115 5.33 -5.47 2.69
C GLU A 115 5.94 -4.62 1.56
N ASP A 116 7.19 -4.91 1.16
CA ASP A 116 7.81 -4.22 0.02
C ASP A 116 7.06 -4.51 -1.30
N VAL A 117 6.50 -5.73 -1.44
CA VAL A 117 5.64 -6.08 -2.58
C VAL A 117 4.39 -5.18 -2.61
N ARG A 118 3.70 -5.04 -1.48
CA ARG A 118 2.53 -4.17 -1.36
C ARG A 118 2.86 -2.72 -1.68
N VAL A 119 3.93 -2.20 -1.07
CA VAL A 119 4.37 -0.81 -1.26
C VAL A 119 4.75 -0.55 -2.72
N LEU A 120 5.45 -1.47 -3.40
CA LEU A 120 5.77 -1.29 -4.81
C LEU A 120 4.50 -1.20 -5.67
N PHE A 121 3.52 -2.08 -5.47
CA PHE A 121 2.25 -2.01 -6.21
C PHE A 121 1.50 -0.71 -5.93
N HIS A 122 1.52 -0.23 -4.71
CA HIS A 122 0.96 1.07 -4.33
C HIS A 122 1.62 2.21 -5.11
N GLU A 123 2.94 2.36 -5.03
CA GLU A 123 3.68 3.45 -5.67
C GLU A 123 3.60 3.38 -7.19
N VAL A 124 3.62 2.18 -7.76
CA VAL A 124 3.44 1.99 -9.21
C VAL A 124 1.99 2.28 -9.63
N GLY A 125 1.01 2.09 -8.76
CA GLY A 125 -0.37 2.55 -8.98
C GLY A 125 -0.45 4.07 -9.20
N HIS A 126 0.28 4.85 -8.41
CA HIS A 126 0.44 6.29 -8.67
C HIS A 126 1.16 6.57 -9.99
N ALA A 127 2.17 5.78 -10.33
CA ALA A 127 2.90 5.91 -11.59
C ALA A 127 1.98 5.68 -12.80
N PHE A 128 1.16 4.65 -12.79
CA PHE A 128 0.17 4.38 -13.84
C PHE A 128 -0.84 5.52 -13.95
N HIS A 129 -1.36 6.01 -12.82
CA HIS A 129 -2.22 7.20 -12.83
C HIS A 129 -1.53 8.40 -13.50
N GLY A 130 -0.25 8.65 -13.20
CA GLY A 130 0.55 9.70 -13.83
C GLY A 130 0.65 9.52 -15.33
N PHE A 131 0.98 8.34 -15.83
CA PHE A 131 1.06 8.04 -17.26
C PHE A 131 -0.28 8.30 -18.00
N TYR A 132 -1.39 7.77 -17.47
CA TYR A 132 -2.69 7.93 -18.10
C TYR A 132 -3.21 9.37 -18.03
N SER A 133 -3.04 10.02 -16.90
CA SER A 133 -3.40 11.43 -16.73
C SER A 133 -2.59 12.32 -17.66
N GLY A 134 -1.28 12.09 -17.75
CA GLY A 134 -0.40 12.82 -18.66
C GLY A 134 -0.74 12.65 -20.12
N ALA A 135 -1.18 11.45 -20.52
CA ALA A 135 -1.62 11.18 -21.89
C ALA A 135 -3.00 11.78 -22.19
N ALA A 136 -3.92 11.78 -21.22
CA ALA A 136 -5.30 12.24 -21.41
C ALA A 136 -5.46 13.76 -21.30
N GLN A 137 -4.61 14.44 -20.50
CA GLN A 137 -4.77 15.86 -20.19
C GLN A 137 -3.74 16.72 -20.91
N PRO A 138 -4.14 17.58 -21.84
CA PRO A 138 -3.22 18.45 -22.58
C PRO A 138 -2.61 19.54 -21.69
N LEU A 139 -3.36 20.02 -20.70
CA LEU A 139 -2.89 21.03 -19.78
C LEU A 139 -2.21 20.39 -18.58
N VAL A 140 -0.97 20.75 -18.31
CA VAL A 140 -0.17 20.23 -17.19
C VAL A 140 -0.90 20.33 -15.85
N TRP A 141 -1.60 21.44 -15.61
CA TRP A 141 -2.35 21.68 -14.38
C TRP A 141 -3.53 20.74 -14.16
N ASN A 142 -4.05 20.10 -15.21
CA ASN A 142 -5.15 19.15 -15.14
C ASN A 142 -4.67 17.69 -15.00
N ARG A 143 -3.36 17.46 -14.95
CA ARG A 143 -2.77 16.11 -14.82
C ARG A 143 -2.77 15.60 -13.40
N TRP A 144 -3.06 16.47 -12.42
CA TRP A 144 -3.23 16.10 -11.02
C TRP A 144 -4.70 15.96 -10.69
N SER A 145 -5.10 14.82 -10.17
CA SER A 145 -6.43 14.66 -9.59
C SER A 145 -6.51 15.36 -8.22
N PRO A 146 -7.73 15.68 -7.74
CA PRO A 146 -7.91 16.09 -6.36
C PRO A 146 -7.28 15.09 -5.39
N ILE A 147 -6.72 15.58 -4.27
CA ILE A 147 -5.96 14.76 -3.32
C ILE A 147 -6.77 13.57 -2.79
N GLU A 148 -8.08 13.73 -2.70
CA GLU A 148 -9.02 12.71 -2.23
C GLU A 148 -9.10 11.49 -3.17
N PHE A 149 -8.63 11.62 -4.41
CA PHE A 149 -8.69 10.57 -5.44
C PHE A 149 -7.34 9.96 -5.77
N VAL A 150 -6.23 10.53 -5.31
CA VAL A 150 -4.89 10.05 -5.70
C VAL A 150 -4.60 8.65 -5.21
N GLU A 151 -5.20 8.23 -4.09
CA GLU A 151 -5.01 6.91 -3.50
C GLU A 151 -5.90 5.81 -4.13
N ILE A 152 -6.86 6.16 -4.97
CA ILE A 152 -7.71 5.16 -5.63
C ILE A 152 -6.87 4.23 -6.53
N PRO A 153 -6.04 4.74 -7.46
CA PRO A 153 -5.22 3.87 -8.31
C PRO A 153 -4.14 3.13 -7.52
N SER A 154 -3.52 3.74 -6.53
CA SER A 154 -2.48 3.12 -5.72
C SER A 154 -3.03 1.95 -4.90
N MET A 155 -4.10 2.17 -4.15
CA MET A 155 -4.75 1.11 -3.38
C MET A 155 -5.40 0.05 -4.27
N ALA A 156 -5.94 0.42 -5.43
CA ALA A 156 -6.49 -0.55 -6.38
C ALA A 156 -5.41 -1.54 -6.86
N MET A 157 -4.20 -1.09 -7.17
CA MET A 157 -3.12 -1.97 -7.60
C MET A 157 -2.70 -2.97 -6.51
N GLU A 158 -2.73 -2.59 -5.24
CA GLU A 158 -2.47 -3.52 -4.13
C GLU A 158 -3.42 -4.73 -4.15
N PHE A 159 -4.68 -4.55 -4.58
CA PHE A 159 -5.70 -5.60 -4.59
C PHE A 159 -5.82 -6.32 -5.93
N LEU A 160 -5.73 -5.60 -7.05
CA LEU A 160 -5.85 -6.19 -8.38
C LEU A 160 -4.73 -7.17 -8.70
N THR A 161 -3.54 -6.97 -8.14
CA THR A 161 -2.40 -7.86 -8.32
C THR A 161 -2.46 -9.15 -7.48
N LEU A 162 -3.33 -9.24 -6.47
CA LEU A 162 -3.37 -10.37 -5.53
C LEU A 162 -3.58 -11.73 -6.19
N ASP A 163 -4.33 -11.79 -7.29
CA ASP A 163 -4.62 -13.03 -8.01
C ASP A 163 -3.49 -13.43 -8.98
N HIS A 164 -2.45 -12.61 -9.09
CA HIS A 164 -1.32 -12.79 -9.99
C HIS A 164 0.02 -13.00 -9.25
N LEU A 165 -0.01 -13.42 -7.97
CA LEU A 165 1.17 -13.57 -7.11
C LEU A 165 1.53 -15.02 -6.78
N ASP A 166 0.89 -16.00 -7.42
CA ASP A 166 1.13 -17.43 -7.23
C ASP A 166 2.55 -17.87 -7.63
N HIS A 167 3.22 -17.10 -8.48
CA HIS A 167 4.61 -17.30 -8.86
C HIS A 167 5.63 -16.86 -7.80
N ALA A 168 5.21 -16.04 -6.81
CA ALA A 168 6.08 -15.48 -5.78
C ALA A 168 5.82 -16.07 -4.38
N PHE A 169 4.62 -16.62 -4.15
CA PHE A 169 4.20 -17.15 -2.86
C PHE A 169 3.65 -18.56 -3.01
N THR A 170 3.92 -19.40 -2.04
CA THR A 170 3.17 -20.67 -1.88
C THR A 170 1.69 -20.39 -1.57
N PRO A 171 0.77 -21.33 -1.76
CA PRO A 171 -0.66 -21.14 -1.47
C PRO A 171 -0.94 -20.66 -0.03
N ASP A 172 -0.20 -21.18 0.97
CA ASP A 172 -0.34 -20.77 2.37
C ASP A 172 0.18 -19.34 2.59
N GLU A 173 1.35 -19.00 2.03
CA GLU A 173 1.91 -17.66 2.11
C GLU A 173 1.02 -16.62 1.42
N LEU A 174 0.46 -16.96 0.24
CA LEU A 174 -0.47 -16.09 -0.48
C LEU A 174 -1.75 -15.88 0.31
N SER A 175 -2.27 -16.92 0.96
CA SER A 175 -3.42 -16.81 1.87
C SER A 175 -3.11 -15.84 3.03
N ARG A 176 -1.95 -15.98 3.67
CA ARG A 176 -1.49 -15.07 4.74
C ARG A 176 -1.31 -13.64 4.24
N TYR A 177 -0.77 -13.46 3.04
CA TYR A 177 -0.58 -12.15 2.43
C TYR A 177 -1.93 -11.46 2.18
N ARG A 178 -2.89 -12.15 1.56
CA ARG A 178 -4.26 -11.66 1.34
C ARG A 178 -4.97 -11.31 2.65
N GLN A 179 -4.84 -12.17 3.65
CA GLN A 179 -5.42 -11.94 4.98
C GLN A 179 -4.87 -10.64 5.59
N LYS A 180 -3.55 -10.42 5.51
CA LYS A 180 -2.91 -9.20 6.02
C LYS A 180 -3.38 -7.93 5.30
N GLN A 181 -3.63 -7.99 3.99
CA GLN A 181 -4.22 -6.87 3.24
C GLN A 181 -5.60 -6.51 3.77
N LEU A 182 -6.48 -7.50 3.97
CA LEU A 182 -7.82 -7.27 4.52
C LEU A 182 -7.79 -6.74 5.97
N GLU A 183 -6.87 -7.23 6.80
CA GLU A 183 -6.64 -6.68 8.14
C GLU A 183 -6.29 -5.20 8.08
N GLY A 184 -5.43 -4.82 7.14
CA GLY A 184 -5.04 -3.43 6.91
C GLY A 184 -6.25 -2.54 6.63
N VAL A 185 -7.16 -2.96 5.76
CA VAL A 185 -8.41 -2.23 5.45
C VAL A 185 -9.30 -2.11 6.68
N ILE A 186 -9.52 -3.23 7.41
CA ILE A 186 -10.37 -3.26 8.61
C ILE A 186 -9.81 -2.33 9.69
N ALA A 187 -8.49 -2.25 9.85
CA ALA A 187 -7.84 -1.37 10.81
C ALA A 187 -7.82 0.10 10.36
N PHE A 188 -7.65 0.34 9.05
CA PHE A 188 -7.54 1.68 8.47
C PHE A 188 -8.85 2.47 8.49
N LEU A 189 -9.96 1.84 8.09
CA LEU A 189 -11.24 2.54 7.92
C LEU A 189 -11.76 3.21 9.21
N PRO A 190 -11.75 2.57 10.40
CA PRO A 190 -12.14 3.25 11.63
C PRO A 190 -11.21 4.39 12.02
N TRP A 191 -9.90 4.21 11.79
CA TRP A 191 -8.91 5.26 12.06
C TRP A 191 -9.13 6.47 11.14
N ALA A 192 -9.31 6.28 9.84
CA ALA A 192 -9.58 7.35 8.89
C ALA A 192 -10.87 8.10 9.24
N ALA A 193 -11.95 7.38 9.54
CA ALA A 193 -13.23 7.97 9.96
C ALA A 193 -13.10 8.78 11.27
N GLN A 194 -12.27 8.31 12.22
CA GLN A 194 -12.00 9.04 13.46
C GLN A 194 -11.22 10.33 13.19
N MET A 195 -10.22 10.29 12.32
CA MET A 195 -9.43 11.47 11.96
C MET A 195 -10.27 12.51 11.24
N ASP A 196 -11.11 12.07 10.30
CA ASP A 196 -12.06 12.95 9.60
C ASP A 196 -13.05 13.60 10.57
N ALA A 197 -13.69 12.83 11.44
CA ALA A 197 -14.60 13.34 12.45
C ALA A 197 -13.91 14.34 13.41
N PHE A 198 -12.65 14.07 13.79
CA PHE A 198 -11.87 14.98 14.63
C PHE A 198 -11.57 16.29 13.90
N GLN A 199 -11.20 16.25 12.62
CA GLN A 199 -10.96 17.46 11.82
C GLN A 199 -12.25 18.29 11.69
N HIS A 200 -13.38 17.66 11.38
CA HIS A 200 -14.67 18.34 11.35
C HIS A 200 -14.99 19.01 12.67
N TRP A 201 -14.81 18.32 13.79
CA TRP A 201 -15.01 18.91 15.12
C TRP A 201 -14.08 20.09 15.35
N LEU A 202 -12.77 19.95 15.07
CA LEU A 202 -11.76 20.98 15.30
C LEU A 202 -12.06 22.26 14.51
N TYR A 203 -12.34 22.12 13.21
CA TYR A 203 -12.59 23.28 12.34
C TYR A 203 -13.98 23.92 12.54
N ALA A 204 -14.93 23.21 13.16
CA ALA A 204 -16.22 23.78 13.54
C ALA A 204 -16.18 24.58 14.87
N GLN A 205 -15.09 24.47 15.64
CA GLN A 205 -14.94 25.27 16.86
C GLN A 205 -14.66 26.73 16.49
N ALA A 206 -15.41 27.66 17.06
CA ALA A 206 -15.07 29.08 16.95
C ALA A 206 -13.76 29.35 17.69
N PRO A 207 -12.86 30.19 17.15
CA PRO A 207 -11.70 30.64 17.91
C PRO A 207 -12.19 31.28 19.21
N GLU A 208 -11.75 30.76 20.34
CA GLU A 208 -11.94 31.47 21.61
C GLU A 208 -11.12 32.77 21.52
N ASN A 209 -11.80 33.94 21.68
CA ASN A 209 -11.19 35.27 21.67
C ASN A 209 -10.29 35.45 22.88
#